data_046e7af1cbbb006099597ee4946200b7
#
_entry.id   046e7af1cbbb006099597ee4946200b7
#
_cell.length_a   1.000
_cell.length_b   1.000
_cell.length_c   1.000
_cell.angle_alpha   90.00
_cell.angle_beta   90.00
_cell.angle_gamma   90.00
#
_symmetry.space_group_name_H-M   'P 1'
#
loop_
_entity.id
_entity.type
_entity.pdbx_description
1 polymer ?
#
loop_
_entity_poly.entity_id
_entity_poly.type
_entity_poly.pdbx_seq_one_letter_code
_entity_poly.pdbx_strand_id
1 'polypeptide(L)'
;GITGIPAEVIEELAHVYGKAKAPAIVLGSGLSRYGNGGMTVRLITILSAFTGAWKRPGGGICGCDHNLGDFVDTKRITRPDLRKEPARIVNINQLSSALNAEGKDKIRAFYVYAGNPVNSVCNQTGLLKGVAREDLFTVVHERFMTDTALYADIILPATFSVEQTDCFKPYGYGTFAVANKIIDPPGQCKSNWDTFCFLAGKLGFEEDYFKQTAEDALEDLLSHPGKDLARLSEEQWQFLREGGTISADFADHCDFKTPSGKFMIVNKSLKDPVPHYIPCYDGTYPFHLISVPDSHTLNSIFLERDSLVENRGPMSLLLHPQDGAELGIQDGDPVTAWNDLAEV
;
A
#
# COMPACT_ATOMS: atom_id res chain seq x y z
N GLY A 1 33.01 4.16 -8.90
CA GLY A 1 32.47 2.96 -9.53
C GLY A 1 30.95 2.97 -9.67
N ILE A 2 30.27 1.94 -9.16
CA ILE A 2 28.81 1.71 -9.38
C ILE A 2 27.92 2.87 -8.88
N THR A 3 28.26 3.50 -7.76
CA THR A 3 27.42 4.52 -7.12
C THR A 3 27.73 5.96 -7.58
N GLY A 4 28.86 6.19 -8.24
CA GLY A 4 29.35 7.54 -8.53
C GLY A 4 29.80 8.33 -7.28
N ILE A 5 29.72 7.75 -6.08
CA ILE A 5 30.10 8.38 -4.81
C ILE A 5 31.58 8.05 -4.52
N PRO A 6 32.41 9.01 -4.09
CA PRO A 6 33.80 8.75 -3.67
C PRO A 6 33.85 7.73 -2.51
N ALA A 7 34.87 6.88 -2.52
CA ALA A 7 35.03 5.82 -1.51
C ALA A 7 35.13 6.40 -0.09
N GLU A 8 35.82 7.51 0.06
CA GLU A 8 36.03 8.21 1.34
C GLU A 8 34.71 8.65 1.97
N VAL A 9 33.75 9.11 1.15
CA VAL A 9 32.41 9.50 1.62
C VAL A 9 31.61 8.29 2.10
N ILE A 10 31.75 7.14 1.41
CA ILE A 10 31.10 5.89 1.82
C ILE A 10 31.70 5.39 3.14
N GLU A 11 33.02 5.46 3.30
CA GLU A 11 33.73 5.09 4.54
C GLU A 11 33.32 6.00 5.70
N GLU A 12 33.26 7.31 5.47
CA GLU A 12 32.79 8.26 6.47
C GLU A 12 31.36 7.94 6.92
N LEU A 13 30.42 7.71 5.98
CA LEU A 13 29.06 7.30 6.29
C LEU A 13 29.03 6.02 7.12
N ALA A 14 29.83 5.02 6.76
CA ALA A 14 29.90 3.77 7.49
C ALA A 14 30.39 3.96 8.93
N HIS A 15 31.37 4.84 9.14
CA HIS A 15 31.85 5.20 10.47
C HIS A 15 30.82 5.97 11.29
N VAL A 16 30.12 6.93 10.71
CA VAL A 16 29.06 7.71 11.39
C VAL A 16 27.92 6.77 11.81
N TYR A 17 27.45 5.95 10.89
CA TYR A 17 26.39 4.98 11.13
C TYR A 17 26.80 3.95 12.20
N GLY A 18 27.99 3.40 12.07
CA GLY A 18 28.51 2.36 12.99
C GLY A 18 28.76 2.86 14.42
N LYS A 19 29.10 4.14 14.61
CA LYS A 19 29.36 4.76 15.93
C LYS A 19 28.10 5.31 16.59
N ALA A 20 27.01 5.48 15.84
CA ALA A 20 25.76 6.01 16.38
C ALA A 20 25.17 5.07 17.45
N LYS A 21 24.64 5.64 18.54
CA LYS A 21 24.06 4.85 19.65
C LYS A 21 22.84 4.04 19.21
N ALA A 22 21.97 4.61 18.38
CA ALA A 22 20.78 3.98 17.85
C ALA A 22 20.57 4.44 16.39
N PRO A 23 21.41 3.94 15.45
CA PRO A 23 21.26 4.33 14.06
C PRO A 23 19.93 3.84 13.50
N ALA A 24 19.21 4.72 12.84
CA ALA A 24 17.92 4.42 12.20
C ALA A 24 17.99 4.70 10.70
N ILE A 25 17.29 3.88 9.93
CA ILE A 25 17.11 4.07 8.50
C ILE A 25 15.61 4.11 8.21
N VAL A 26 15.15 5.15 7.54
CA VAL A 26 13.76 5.24 7.06
C VAL A 26 13.73 4.85 5.59
N LEU A 27 12.96 3.81 5.26
CA LEU A 27 12.78 3.33 3.90
C LEU A 27 11.46 3.85 3.32
N GLY A 28 11.57 4.60 2.23
CA GLY A 28 10.41 4.99 1.43
C GLY A 28 9.97 3.87 0.46
N SER A 29 8.72 3.95 0.00
CA SER A 29 8.14 2.99 -0.94
C SER A 29 8.81 3.01 -2.34
N GLY A 30 9.60 4.05 -2.66
CA GLY A 30 10.30 4.17 -3.93
C GLY A 30 11.20 2.98 -4.26
N LEU A 31 11.88 2.40 -3.25
CA LEU A 31 12.73 1.23 -3.44
C LEU A 31 11.98 0.01 -4.00
N SER A 32 10.71 -0.17 -3.66
CA SER A 32 9.89 -1.28 -4.15
C SER A 32 9.37 -1.09 -5.58
N ARG A 33 9.61 0.06 -6.20
CA ARG A 33 9.18 0.37 -7.57
C ARG A 33 10.11 -0.17 -8.66
N TYR A 34 11.25 -0.74 -8.27
CA TYR A 34 12.27 -1.30 -9.17
C TYR A 34 12.34 -2.81 -9.06
N GLY A 35 12.73 -3.48 -10.15
CA GLY A 35 12.85 -4.93 -10.20
C GLY A 35 13.84 -5.52 -9.19
N ASN A 36 14.86 -4.75 -8.78
CA ASN A 36 15.83 -5.11 -7.74
C ASN A 36 15.41 -4.69 -6.32
N GLY A 37 14.25 -4.06 -6.12
CA GLY A 37 13.84 -3.42 -4.86
C GLY A 37 13.90 -4.35 -3.66
N GLY A 38 13.42 -5.58 -3.79
CA GLY A 38 13.48 -6.57 -2.70
C GLY A 38 14.92 -6.89 -2.27
N MET A 39 15.86 -7.01 -3.22
CA MET A 39 17.27 -7.25 -2.92
C MET A 39 17.94 -6.02 -2.29
N THR A 40 17.59 -4.82 -2.78
CA THR A 40 18.07 -3.55 -2.22
C THR A 40 17.63 -3.38 -0.76
N VAL A 41 16.36 -3.63 -0.46
CA VAL A 41 15.84 -3.60 0.92
C VAL A 41 16.57 -4.62 1.80
N ARG A 42 16.81 -5.85 1.33
CA ARG A 42 17.59 -6.87 2.05
C ARG A 42 19.00 -6.37 2.37
N LEU A 43 19.69 -5.76 1.42
CA LEU A 43 21.05 -5.21 1.65
C LEU A 43 21.04 -4.09 2.70
N ILE A 44 20.07 -3.18 2.64
CA ILE A 44 19.96 -2.08 3.60
C ILE A 44 19.64 -2.62 5.00
N THR A 45 18.75 -3.62 5.11
CA THR A 45 18.38 -4.19 6.43
C THR A 45 19.54 -4.85 7.15
N ILE A 46 20.55 -5.36 6.41
CA ILE A 46 21.77 -5.94 6.99
C ILE A 46 22.59 -4.90 7.76
N LEU A 47 22.60 -3.65 7.35
CA LEU A 47 23.33 -2.57 8.06
C LEU A 47 22.88 -2.45 9.51
N SER A 48 21.57 -2.48 9.75
CA SER A 48 21.01 -2.46 11.11
C SER A 48 21.31 -3.74 11.90
N ALA A 49 21.43 -4.88 11.22
CA ALA A 49 21.84 -6.14 11.86
C ALA A 49 23.31 -6.09 12.31
N PHE A 50 24.22 -5.59 11.49
CA PHE A 50 25.64 -5.46 11.83
C PHE A 50 25.91 -4.52 13.01
N THR A 51 25.14 -3.45 13.13
CA THR A 51 25.28 -2.51 14.25
C THR A 51 24.50 -2.90 15.51
N GLY A 52 23.66 -3.95 15.41
CA GLY A 52 22.73 -4.32 16.49
C GLY A 52 21.65 -3.28 16.76
N ALA A 53 21.36 -2.40 15.78
CA ALA A 53 20.42 -1.30 15.91
C ALA A 53 19.00 -1.75 16.18
N TRP A 54 18.59 -2.92 15.68
CA TRP A 54 17.25 -3.50 15.89
C TRP A 54 16.87 -3.71 17.38
N LYS A 55 17.85 -3.83 18.27
CA LYS A 55 17.63 -4.03 19.72
C LYS A 55 17.73 -2.76 20.52
N ARG A 56 17.82 -1.61 19.88
CA ARG A 56 17.98 -0.30 20.53
C ARG A 56 16.76 0.56 20.29
N PRO A 57 16.11 1.10 21.32
CA PRO A 57 15.01 2.05 21.14
C PRO A 57 15.41 3.20 20.21
N GLY A 58 14.60 3.45 19.19
CA GLY A 58 14.87 4.46 18.15
C GLY A 58 15.85 4.02 17.07
N GLY A 59 16.46 2.82 17.15
CA GLY A 59 17.34 2.28 16.12
C GLY A 59 16.63 1.26 15.22
N GLY A 60 17.33 0.82 14.16
CA GLY A 60 16.83 -0.18 13.22
C GLY A 60 16.32 0.40 11.92
N ILE A 61 15.30 -0.22 11.35
CA ILE A 61 14.70 0.23 10.08
C ILE A 61 13.22 0.50 10.31
N CYS A 62 12.77 1.67 9.87
CA CYS A 62 11.38 2.05 9.78
C CYS A 62 10.99 2.10 8.30
N GLY A 63 9.90 1.43 7.94
CA GLY A 63 9.34 1.39 6.60
C GLY A 63 7.83 1.42 6.65
N CYS A 64 7.18 1.02 5.56
CA CYS A 64 5.74 0.81 5.53
C CYS A 64 5.37 -0.51 6.22
N ASP A 65 5.68 -0.65 7.51
CA ASP A 65 5.40 -1.84 8.29
C ASP A 65 3.95 -1.88 8.74
N HIS A 66 3.22 -2.91 8.29
CA HIS A 66 1.83 -3.15 8.70
C HIS A 66 1.70 -4.02 9.96
N ASN A 67 2.81 -4.57 10.46
CA ASN A 67 2.80 -5.56 11.54
C ASN A 67 3.38 -5.04 12.87
N LEU A 68 3.42 -3.73 13.04
CA LEU A 68 3.78 -3.12 14.31
C LEU A 68 2.61 -3.25 15.29
N GLY A 69 2.83 -3.99 16.37
CA GLY A 69 1.81 -4.27 17.40
C GLY A 69 0.97 -5.51 17.12
N ASP A 70 0.60 -6.17 18.21
CA ASP A 70 -0.27 -7.34 18.28
C ASP A 70 -1.55 -6.93 19.01
N PHE A 71 -2.45 -6.26 18.26
CA PHE A 71 -3.64 -5.63 18.84
C PHE A 71 -4.85 -6.57 18.83
N VAL A 72 -5.13 -7.19 17.69
CA VAL A 72 -6.34 -7.98 17.45
C VAL A 72 -6.07 -9.18 16.56
N ASP A 73 -6.88 -10.26 16.72
CA ASP A 73 -6.82 -11.39 15.80
C ASP A 73 -7.57 -11.07 14.49
N THR A 74 -6.84 -10.68 13.48
CA THR A 74 -7.40 -10.34 12.16
C THR A 74 -8.12 -11.51 11.46
N LYS A 75 -7.91 -12.75 11.88
CA LYS A 75 -8.63 -13.91 11.35
C LYS A 75 -10.13 -13.85 11.65
N ARG A 76 -10.53 -13.11 12.69
CA ARG A 76 -11.94 -12.86 13.02
C ARG A 76 -12.66 -12.10 11.90
N ILE A 77 -11.95 -11.21 11.19
CA ILE A 77 -12.48 -10.43 10.07
C ILE A 77 -12.21 -11.12 8.73
N THR A 78 -11.01 -11.64 8.51
CA THR A 78 -10.65 -12.23 7.22
C THR A 78 -11.25 -13.60 6.96
N ARG A 79 -11.73 -14.27 8.01
CA ARG A 79 -12.43 -15.55 8.02
C ARG A 79 -11.86 -16.57 7.02
N PRO A 80 -10.58 -16.95 7.17
CA PRO A 80 -9.96 -17.94 6.28
C PRO A 80 -10.64 -19.31 6.36
N ASP A 81 -11.34 -19.60 7.45
CA ASP A 81 -12.14 -20.80 7.67
C ASP A 81 -13.35 -20.92 6.72
N LEU A 82 -13.93 -19.80 6.29
CA LEU A 82 -15.04 -19.77 5.34
C LEU A 82 -14.58 -19.92 3.88
N ARG A 83 -13.28 -19.84 3.62
CA ARG A 83 -12.74 -19.94 2.26
C ARG A 83 -12.66 -21.40 1.81
N LYS A 84 -13.58 -21.84 0.97
CA LYS A 84 -13.67 -23.24 0.48
C LYS A 84 -12.57 -23.56 -0.52
N GLU A 85 -12.23 -22.63 -1.41
CA GLU A 85 -11.26 -22.82 -2.48
C GLU A 85 -10.30 -21.64 -2.58
N PRO A 86 -9.04 -21.84 -2.97
CA PRO A 86 -8.13 -20.76 -3.22
C PRO A 86 -8.58 -19.94 -4.43
N ALA A 87 -8.75 -18.64 -4.25
CA ALA A 87 -9.03 -17.73 -5.37
C ALA A 87 -7.75 -17.46 -6.18
N ARG A 88 -7.89 -17.29 -7.49
CA ARG A 88 -6.81 -16.79 -8.35
C ARG A 88 -6.44 -15.36 -7.88
N ILE A 89 -5.16 -15.15 -7.65
CA ILE A 89 -4.63 -13.84 -7.28
C ILE A 89 -3.98 -13.23 -8.52
N VAL A 90 -4.35 -11.99 -8.82
CA VAL A 90 -3.75 -11.19 -9.89
C VAL A 90 -2.86 -10.14 -9.25
N ASN A 91 -1.60 -10.03 -9.72
CA ASN A 91 -0.74 -8.93 -9.33
C ASN A 91 -1.31 -7.62 -9.88
N ILE A 92 -1.51 -6.63 -9.03
CA ILE A 92 -2.10 -5.34 -9.42
C ILE A 92 -1.32 -4.65 -10.55
N ASN A 93 0.00 -4.80 -10.60
CA ASN A 93 0.83 -4.27 -11.69
C ASN A 93 0.59 -4.98 -13.04
N GLN A 94 -0.10 -6.11 -13.02
CA GLN A 94 -0.49 -6.88 -14.21
C GLN A 94 -2.00 -6.82 -14.47
N LEU A 95 -2.72 -5.91 -13.81
CA LEU A 95 -4.17 -5.77 -13.95
C LEU A 95 -4.58 -5.54 -15.40
N SER A 96 -3.86 -4.68 -16.12
CA SER A 96 -4.07 -4.44 -17.54
C SER A 96 -4.03 -5.74 -18.37
N SER A 97 -2.98 -6.56 -18.19
CA SER A 97 -2.85 -7.85 -18.89
C SER A 97 -3.95 -8.82 -18.47
N ALA A 98 -4.32 -8.84 -17.19
CA ALA A 98 -5.36 -9.74 -16.68
C ALA A 98 -6.75 -9.38 -17.22
N LEU A 99 -7.08 -8.09 -17.34
CA LEU A 99 -8.36 -7.64 -17.90
C LEU A 99 -8.46 -7.91 -19.41
N ASN A 100 -7.33 -7.96 -20.12
CA ASN A 100 -7.29 -8.28 -21.55
C ASN A 100 -7.02 -9.76 -21.85
N ALA A 101 -6.95 -10.62 -20.83
CA ALA A 101 -6.75 -12.04 -21.01
C ALA A 101 -7.99 -12.70 -21.66
N GLU A 102 -7.74 -13.71 -22.49
CA GLU A 102 -8.78 -14.49 -23.17
C GLU A 102 -8.84 -15.93 -22.67
N GLY A 103 -9.83 -16.68 -23.16
CA GLY A 103 -10.01 -18.09 -22.85
C GLY A 103 -10.39 -18.33 -21.38
N LYS A 104 -9.75 -19.30 -20.74
CA LYS A 104 -10.04 -19.69 -19.35
C LYS A 104 -9.69 -18.63 -18.32
N ASP A 105 -8.79 -17.73 -18.65
CA ASP A 105 -8.29 -16.69 -17.75
C ASP A 105 -9.05 -15.37 -17.89
N LYS A 106 -10.04 -15.32 -18.80
CA LYS A 106 -10.86 -14.13 -19.08
C LYS A 106 -11.64 -13.69 -17.84
N ILE A 107 -11.45 -12.43 -17.43
CA ILE A 107 -12.23 -11.79 -16.38
C ILE A 107 -13.55 -11.30 -17.00
N ARG A 108 -14.68 -11.67 -16.38
CA ARG A 108 -16.03 -11.31 -16.84
C ARG A 108 -16.74 -10.31 -15.92
N ALA A 109 -16.27 -10.22 -14.68
CA ALA A 109 -16.77 -9.23 -13.72
C ALA A 109 -15.61 -8.59 -12.98
N PHE A 110 -15.69 -7.28 -12.80
CA PHE A 110 -14.68 -6.48 -12.13
C PHE A 110 -15.35 -5.62 -11.07
N TYR A 111 -15.05 -5.90 -9.81
CA TYR A 111 -15.57 -5.14 -8.68
C TYR A 111 -14.43 -4.30 -8.08
N VAL A 112 -14.59 -2.98 -8.12
CA VAL A 112 -13.64 -2.02 -7.58
C VAL A 112 -14.25 -1.37 -6.35
N TYR A 113 -13.52 -1.35 -5.24
CA TYR A 113 -13.92 -0.59 -4.06
C TYR A 113 -12.71 0.14 -3.46
N ALA A 114 -12.96 1.35 -2.98
CA ALA A 114 -11.95 2.22 -2.38
C ALA A 114 -10.68 2.35 -3.24
N GLY A 115 -10.84 2.53 -4.56
CA GLY A 115 -9.72 2.59 -5.49
C GLY A 115 -10.05 3.20 -6.84
N ASN A 116 -9.03 3.81 -7.48
CA ASN A 116 -9.14 4.38 -8.81
C ASN A 116 -8.06 3.79 -9.75
N PRO A 117 -8.16 2.48 -10.10
CA PRO A 117 -7.13 1.80 -10.89
C PRO A 117 -6.88 2.43 -12.26
N VAL A 118 -7.90 2.98 -12.92
CA VAL A 118 -7.75 3.63 -14.24
C VAL A 118 -6.75 4.79 -14.17
N ASN A 119 -6.68 5.49 -13.04
CA ASN A 119 -5.73 6.59 -12.85
C ASN A 119 -4.38 6.13 -12.27
N SER A 120 -4.40 5.14 -11.37
CA SER A 120 -3.26 4.85 -10.48
C SER A 120 -2.46 3.60 -10.82
N VAL A 121 -2.92 2.75 -11.76
CA VAL A 121 -2.23 1.50 -12.12
C VAL A 121 -1.41 1.69 -13.40
N CYS A 122 -0.24 1.05 -13.45
CA CYS A 122 0.65 1.11 -14.61
C CYS A 122 0.04 0.48 -15.88
N ASN A 123 0.58 0.83 -17.04
CA ASN A 123 0.06 0.46 -18.36
C ASN A 123 -1.40 0.92 -18.56
N GLN A 124 -1.61 2.21 -18.43
CA GLN A 124 -2.93 2.83 -18.50
C GLN A 124 -3.63 2.56 -19.84
N THR A 125 -2.92 2.61 -20.95
CA THR A 125 -3.48 2.32 -22.30
C THR A 125 -4.11 0.92 -22.35
N GLY A 126 -3.39 -0.09 -21.88
CA GLY A 126 -3.93 -1.44 -21.83
C GLY A 126 -5.03 -1.59 -20.77
N LEU A 127 -4.98 -0.84 -19.68
CA LEU A 127 -6.01 -0.85 -18.66
C LEU A 127 -7.32 -0.26 -19.19
N LEU A 128 -7.28 0.88 -19.84
CA LEU A 128 -8.43 1.52 -20.50
C LEU A 128 -9.09 0.58 -21.51
N LYS A 129 -8.28 -0.09 -22.35
CA LYS A 129 -8.79 -1.12 -23.26
C LYS A 129 -9.51 -2.25 -22.51
N GLY A 130 -8.97 -2.67 -21.38
CA GLY A 130 -9.53 -3.75 -20.58
C GLY A 130 -10.86 -3.39 -19.91
N VAL A 131 -10.96 -2.20 -19.30
CA VAL A 131 -12.19 -1.75 -18.60
C VAL A 131 -13.28 -1.31 -19.57
N ALA A 132 -12.94 -0.88 -20.79
CA ALA A 132 -13.90 -0.50 -21.83
C ALA A 132 -14.50 -1.70 -22.59
N ARG A 133 -14.17 -2.92 -22.23
CA ARG A 133 -14.73 -4.10 -22.88
C ARG A 133 -16.24 -4.22 -22.61
N GLU A 134 -17.05 -4.38 -23.65
CA GLU A 134 -18.49 -4.55 -23.55
C GLU A 134 -18.93 -5.85 -22.83
N ASP A 135 -18.06 -6.86 -22.78
CA ASP A 135 -18.32 -8.14 -22.12
C ASP A 135 -17.73 -8.24 -20.70
N LEU A 136 -17.28 -7.11 -20.13
CA LEU A 136 -16.82 -6.99 -18.77
C LEU A 136 -17.88 -6.27 -17.93
N PHE A 137 -18.51 -6.96 -17.00
CA PHE A 137 -19.43 -6.34 -16.05
C PHE A 137 -18.64 -5.65 -14.93
N THR A 138 -18.71 -4.32 -14.86
CA THR A 138 -17.93 -3.52 -13.91
C THR A 138 -18.81 -2.87 -12.84
N VAL A 139 -18.49 -3.10 -11.57
CA VAL A 139 -19.11 -2.46 -10.41
C VAL A 139 -18.06 -1.63 -9.69
N VAL A 140 -18.38 -0.37 -9.40
CA VAL A 140 -17.51 0.51 -8.62
C VAL A 140 -18.23 0.98 -7.36
N HIS A 141 -17.62 0.73 -6.21
CA HIS A 141 -18.08 1.16 -4.88
C HIS A 141 -17.12 2.24 -4.37
N GLU A 142 -17.50 3.49 -4.55
CA GLU A 142 -16.62 4.63 -4.31
C GLU A 142 -17.40 5.85 -3.80
N ARG A 143 -16.72 6.78 -3.17
CA ARG A 143 -17.24 8.03 -2.63
C ARG A 143 -17.39 9.12 -3.68
N PHE A 144 -16.56 9.07 -4.71
CA PHE A 144 -16.48 10.05 -5.78
C PHE A 144 -16.64 9.40 -7.15
N MET A 145 -17.04 10.19 -8.13
CA MET A 145 -17.04 9.82 -9.55
C MET A 145 -15.62 9.85 -10.08
N THR A 146 -14.84 8.80 -9.76
CA THR A 146 -13.46 8.64 -10.21
C THR A 146 -13.39 8.27 -11.69
N ASP A 147 -12.19 8.39 -12.30
CA ASP A 147 -11.97 7.94 -13.70
C ASP A 147 -12.40 6.48 -13.89
N THR A 148 -12.20 5.63 -12.90
CA THR A 148 -12.66 4.24 -12.95
C THR A 148 -14.19 4.13 -12.91
N ALA A 149 -14.87 4.99 -12.16
CA ALA A 149 -16.32 4.98 -12.05
C ALA A 149 -17.01 5.32 -13.40
N LEU A 150 -16.34 6.07 -14.29
CA LEU A 150 -16.85 6.39 -15.63
C LEU A 150 -16.99 5.16 -16.54
N TYR A 151 -16.33 4.06 -16.20
CA TYR A 151 -16.41 2.78 -16.94
C TYR A 151 -17.32 1.75 -16.28
N ALA A 152 -18.00 2.12 -15.17
CA ALA A 152 -18.82 1.17 -14.43
C ALA A 152 -20.22 1.00 -15.03
N ASP A 153 -20.70 -0.25 -15.05
CA ASP A 153 -22.12 -0.55 -15.31
C ASP A 153 -22.99 -0.22 -14.09
N ILE A 154 -22.42 -0.39 -12.89
CA ILE A 154 -23.10 -0.06 -11.62
C ILE A 154 -22.15 0.70 -10.72
N ILE A 155 -22.64 1.81 -10.15
CA ILE A 155 -21.97 2.61 -9.15
C ILE A 155 -22.72 2.47 -7.84
N LEU A 156 -22.00 2.07 -6.78
CA LEU A 156 -22.51 1.99 -5.41
C LEU A 156 -21.87 3.11 -4.59
N PRO A 157 -22.65 3.99 -3.97
CA PRO A 157 -22.10 5.07 -3.17
C PRO A 157 -21.54 4.54 -1.85
N ALA A 158 -20.29 4.89 -1.54
CA ALA A 158 -19.59 4.49 -0.33
C ALA A 158 -19.59 5.59 0.74
N THR A 159 -19.48 5.18 2.01
CA THR A 159 -19.38 6.09 3.15
C THR A 159 -17.98 6.68 3.29
N PHE A 160 -17.91 7.87 3.89
CA PHE A 160 -16.68 8.41 4.47
C PHE A 160 -16.42 7.80 5.85
N SER A 161 -15.19 7.92 6.34
CA SER A 161 -14.78 7.38 7.65
C SER A 161 -15.55 7.96 8.84
N VAL A 162 -16.08 9.17 8.73
CA VAL A 162 -16.92 9.80 9.77
C VAL A 162 -18.37 9.30 9.77
N GLU A 163 -18.77 8.58 8.74
CA GLU A 163 -20.14 8.06 8.52
C GLU A 163 -20.26 6.57 8.88
N GLN A 164 -19.20 5.96 9.38
CA GLN A 164 -19.16 4.53 9.73
C GLN A 164 -18.36 4.27 11.00
N THR A 165 -18.64 3.15 11.65
CA THR A 165 -17.78 2.61 12.71
C THR A 165 -16.67 1.78 12.07
N ASP A 166 -15.43 1.96 12.54
CA ASP A 166 -14.25 1.26 12.01
C ASP A 166 -13.15 1.15 13.08
N CYS A 167 -12.08 0.46 12.78
CA CYS A 167 -10.85 0.48 13.57
C CYS A 167 -9.64 0.66 12.66
N PHE A 168 -8.61 1.31 13.20
CA PHE A 168 -7.42 1.66 12.45
C PHE A 168 -6.15 1.11 13.08
N LYS A 169 -5.33 0.49 12.24
CA LYS A 169 -3.96 0.12 12.52
C LYS A 169 -3.09 0.74 11.42
N PRO A 170 -2.61 1.98 11.59
CA PRO A 170 -1.84 2.67 10.57
C PRO A 170 -0.51 1.96 10.32
N TYR A 171 -0.01 2.04 9.10
CA TYR A 171 1.35 1.58 8.78
C TYR A 171 2.39 2.58 9.28
N GLY A 172 3.58 2.08 9.65
CA GLY A 172 4.69 2.90 10.16
C GLY A 172 4.55 3.33 11.62
N TYR A 173 3.40 3.08 12.25
CA TYR A 173 3.13 3.36 13.65
C TYR A 173 2.55 2.13 14.34
N GLY A 174 3.07 1.80 15.52
CA GLY A 174 2.52 0.72 16.35
C GLY A 174 1.35 1.22 17.19
N THR A 175 0.26 1.66 16.54
CA THR A 175 -0.92 2.17 17.23
C THR A 175 -2.18 1.46 16.75
N PHE A 176 -3.21 1.49 17.58
CA PHE A 176 -4.55 1.00 17.28
C PHE A 176 -5.58 2.00 17.80
N ALA A 177 -6.59 2.29 16.99
CA ALA A 177 -7.66 3.20 17.36
C ALA A 177 -9.02 2.66 16.88
N VAL A 178 -10.07 2.97 17.61
CA VAL A 178 -11.47 2.81 17.21
C VAL A 178 -11.98 4.14 16.69
N ALA A 179 -12.69 4.12 15.57
CA ALA A 179 -13.39 5.29 15.05
C ALA A 179 -14.90 5.03 15.12
N ASN A 180 -15.56 5.76 16.00
CA ASN A 180 -17.00 5.71 16.11
C ASN A 180 -17.65 6.59 15.03
N LYS A 181 -18.78 6.13 14.48
CA LYS A 181 -19.59 6.92 13.55
C LYS A 181 -19.99 8.25 14.21
N ILE A 182 -19.79 9.36 13.49
CA ILE A 182 -20.09 10.73 13.96
C ILE A 182 -21.36 11.27 13.33
N ILE A 183 -21.58 10.98 12.04
CA ILE A 183 -22.76 11.41 11.28
C ILE A 183 -23.38 10.24 10.53
N ASP A 184 -24.67 10.34 10.23
CA ASP A 184 -25.34 9.31 9.42
C ASP A 184 -24.93 9.43 7.95
N PRO A 185 -24.77 8.28 7.24
CA PRO A 185 -24.48 8.27 5.82
C PRO A 185 -25.59 8.99 5.02
N PRO A 186 -25.25 9.82 4.04
CA PRO A 186 -26.26 10.47 3.20
C PRO A 186 -26.84 9.50 2.17
N GLY A 187 -28.11 9.63 1.89
CA GLY A 187 -28.80 8.92 0.80
C GLY A 187 -28.72 7.40 0.91
N GLN A 188 -28.11 6.76 -0.08
CA GLN A 188 -27.95 5.30 -0.16
C GLN A 188 -26.51 4.82 0.14
N CYS A 189 -25.65 5.69 0.64
CA CYS A 189 -24.28 5.34 0.97
C CYS A 189 -24.22 4.21 1.99
N LYS A 190 -23.35 3.26 1.74
CA LYS A 190 -23.08 2.12 2.63
C LYS A 190 -21.59 1.92 2.84
N SER A 191 -21.23 1.45 4.03
CA SER A 191 -19.86 1.03 4.31
C SER A 191 -19.47 -0.19 3.44
N ASN A 192 -18.16 -0.45 3.33
CA ASN A 192 -17.69 -1.68 2.69
C ASN A 192 -18.26 -2.91 3.40
N TRP A 193 -18.29 -2.90 4.74
CA TRP A 193 -18.85 -3.98 5.55
C TRP A 193 -20.30 -4.27 5.18
N ASP A 194 -21.17 -3.26 5.27
CA ASP A 194 -22.61 -3.41 4.99
C ASP A 194 -22.87 -3.84 3.55
N THR A 195 -22.09 -3.30 2.60
CA THR A 195 -22.23 -3.63 1.18
C THR A 195 -21.88 -5.10 0.93
N PHE A 196 -20.77 -5.58 1.49
CA PHE A 196 -20.37 -6.98 1.30
C PHE A 196 -21.28 -7.96 2.06
N CYS A 197 -21.76 -7.61 3.25
CA CYS A 197 -22.78 -8.41 3.95
C CYS A 197 -24.10 -8.50 3.15
N PHE A 198 -24.53 -7.37 2.58
CA PHE A 198 -25.73 -7.34 1.72
C PHE A 198 -25.54 -8.21 0.47
N LEU A 199 -24.39 -8.10 -0.21
CA LEU A 199 -24.07 -8.91 -1.38
C LEU A 199 -23.99 -10.40 -1.04
N ALA A 200 -23.39 -10.76 0.09
CA ALA A 200 -23.31 -12.14 0.55
C ALA A 200 -24.72 -12.74 0.73
N GLY A 201 -25.62 -12.02 1.38
CA GLY A 201 -27.02 -12.44 1.53
C GLY A 201 -27.73 -12.63 0.18
N LYS A 202 -27.47 -11.74 -0.81
CA LYS A 202 -28.05 -11.86 -2.16
C LYS A 202 -27.46 -13.03 -2.95
N LEU A 203 -26.24 -13.42 -2.66
CA LEU A 203 -25.55 -14.58 -3.25
C LEU A 203 -25.88 -15.91 -2.54
N GLY A 204 -26.71 -15.86 -1.48
CA GLY A 204 -27.17 -17.05 -0.76
C GLY A 204 -26.20 -17.56 0.31
N PHE A 205 -25.29 -16.73 0.81
CA PHE A 205 -24.49 -17.06 1.99
C PHE A 205 -25.36 -16.95 3.24
N GLU A 206 -25.38 -18.01 4.06
CA GLU A 206 -26.24 -18.12 5.23
C GLU A 206 -25.50 -18.00 6.57
N GLU A 207 -24.18 -17.96 6.54
CA GLU A 207 -23.34 -17.84 7.72
C GLU A 207 -23.66 -16.57 8.52
N ASP A 208 -23.78 -16.70 9.85
CA ASP A 208 -24.12 -15.58 10.73
C ASP A 208 -23.12 -14.43 10.69
N TYR A 209 -21.90 -14.72 10.27
CA TYR A 209 -20.87 -13.71 10.02
C TYR A 209 -21.33 -12.62 9.04
N PHE A 210 -22.06 -12.97 7.98
CA PHE A 210 -22.54 -12.02 6.98
C PHE A 210 -23.81 -11.27 7.39
N LYS A 211 -24.34 -11.55 8.60
CA LYS A 211 -25.53 -10.88 9.16
C LYS A 211 -25.16 -9.85 10.23
N GLN A 212 -23.88 -9.75 10.59
CA GLN A 212 -23.39 -8.85 11.63
C GLN A 212 -23.32 -7.40 11.11
N THR A 213 -23.60 -6.45 12.00
CA THR A 213 -23.26 -5.04 11.78
C THR A 213 -21.75 -4.81 11.90
N ALA A 214 -21.27 -3.64 11.49
CA ALA A 214 -19.86 -3.26 11.69
C ALA A 214 -19.51 -3.17 13.17
N GLU A 215 -20.46 -2.71 13.99
CA GLU A 215 -20.33 -2.63 15.44
C GLU A 215 -20.21 -4.03 16.09
N ASP A 216 -21.03 -5.00 15.66
CA ASP A 216 -20.95 -6.38 16.12
C ASP A 216 -19.59 -7.01 15.79
N ALA A 217 -19.11 -6.78 14.56
CA ALA A 217 -17.82 -7.28 14.11
C ALA A 217 -16.65 -6.63 14.85
N LEU A 218 -16.75 -5.34 15.14
CA LEU A 218 -15.75 -4.62 15.96
C LEU A 218 -15.76 -5.17 17.41
N GLU A 219 -16.92 -5.37 18.01
CA GLU A 219 -17.02 -5.91 19.37
C GLU A 219 -16.47 -7.35 19.45
N ASP A 220 -16.76 -8.19 18.46
CA ASP A 220 -16.16 -9.52 18.37
C ASP A 220 -14.64 -9.44 18.28
N LEU A 221 -14.12 -8.51 17.48
CA LEU A 221 -12.69 -8.27 17.31
C LEU A 221 -12.03 -7.83 18.63
N LEU A 222 -12.64 -6.90 19.36
CA LEU A 222 -12.14 -6.38 20.64
C LEU A 222 -12.27 -7.40 21.79
N SER A 223 -13.22 -8.31 21.69
CA SER A 223 -13.39 -9.42 22.65
C SER A 223 -12.29 -10.47 22.54
N HIS A 224 -11.48 -10.44 21.48
CA HIS A 224 -10.37 -11.36 21.24
C HIS A 224 -9.06 -10.57 21.06
N PRO A 225 -8.62 -9.86 22.11
CA PRO A 225 -7.49 -8.94 22.03
C PRO A 225 -6.17 -9.69 21.81
N GLY A 226 -5.30 -9.13 20.98
CA GLY A 226 -3.89 -9.48 20.95
C GLY A 226 -3.15 -8.98 22.20
N LYS A 227 -1.86 -9.28 22.30
CA LYS A 227 -1.05 -8.99 23.50
C LYS A 227 -1.08 -7.53 23.93
N ASP A 228 -1.06 -6.60 22.96
CA ASP A 228 -0.99 -5.18 23.24
C ASP A 228 -2.31 -4.61 23.79
N LEU A 229 -3.45 -5.17 23.41
CA LEU A 229 -4.73 -4.80 24.01
C LEU A 229 -5.06 -5.62 25.27
N ALA A 230 -4.62 -6.88 25.35
CA ALA A 230 -4.93 -7.76 26.48
C ALA A 230 -4.41 -7.26 27.84
N ARG A 231 -3.43 -6.34 27.84
CA ARG A 231 -2.83 -5.75 29.05
C ARG A 231 -3.43 -4.42 29.47
N LEU A 232 -4.41 -3.90 28.72
CA LEU A 232 -5.02 -2.61 29.02
C LEU A 232 -5.81 -2.65 30.34
N SER A 233 -5.72 -1.55 31.10
CA SER A 233 -6.62 -1.32 32.24
C SER A 233 -8.03 -1.00 31.75
N GLU A 234 -9.02 -1.08 32.65
CA GLU A 234 -10.40 -0.68 32.39
C GLU A 234 -10.50 0.75 31.83
N GLU A 235 -9.74 1.70 32.37
CA GLU A 235 -9.69 3.08 31.93
C GLU A 235 -9.15 3.19 30.49
N GLN A 236 -8.13 2.41 30.15
CA GLN A 236 -7.55 2.39 28.79
C GLN A 236 -8.51 1.74 27.79
N TRP A 237 -9.24 0.70 28.20
CA TRP A 237 -10.30 0.10 27.39
C TRP A 237 -11.44 1.10 27.10
N GLN A 238 -11.87 1.84 28.13
CA GLN A 238 -12.87 2.88 27.95
C GLN A 238 -12.35 3.97 27.01
N PHE A 239 -11.13 4.46 27.22
CA PHE A 239 -10.49 5.43 26.34
C PHE A 239 -10.45 4.97 24.88
N LEU A 240 -10.07 3.71 24.61
CA LEU A 240 -10.07 3.12 23.28
C LEU A 240 -11.46 3.10 22.64
N ARG A 241 -12.48 2.66 23.40
CA ARG A 241 -13.88 2.60 22.91
C ARG A 241 -14.49 3.96 22.64
N GLU A 242 -14.03 4.99 23.33
CA GLU A 242 -14.41 6.40 23.11
C GLU A 242 -13.69 7.05 21.91
N GLY A 243 -12.87 6.31 21.18
CA GLY A 243 -12.11 6.78 20.01
C GLY A 243 -10.67 7.17 20.32
N GLY A 244 -10.14 6.77 21.47
CA GLY A 244 -8.74 6.98 21.83
C GLY A 244 -7.81 6.07 21.03
N THR A 245 -6.51 6.38 21.11
CA THR A 245 -5.46 5.62 20.43
C THR A 245 -4.56 4.92 21.43
N ILE A 246 -4.33 3.63 21.26
CA ILE A 246 -3.43 2.81 22.07
C ILE A 246 -2.16 2.51 21.28
N SER A 247 -1.01 2.61 21.95
CA SER A 247 0.29 2.27 21.38
C SER A 247 0.75 0.89 21.81
N ALA A 248 1.39 0.15 20.89
CA ALA A 248 2.09 -1.08 21.20
C ALA A 248 3.32 -0.82 22.07
N ASP A 249 3.71 -1.82 22.86
CA ASP A 249 5.00 -1.82 23.52
C ASP A 249 6.06 -2.38 22.57
N PHE A 250 6.88 -1.50 22.03
CA PHE A 250 7.92 -1.90 21.08
C PHE A 250 9.02 -2.80 21.66
N ALA A 251 9.18 -2.83 22.98
CA ALA A 251 10.16 -3.72 23.62
C ALA A 251 9.87 -5.20 23.32
N ASP A 252 8.60 -5.57 23.21
CA ASP A 252 8.17 -6.94 22.90
C ASP A 252 8.30 -7.33 21.43
N HIS A 253 8.56 -6.37 20.54
CA HIS A 253 8.59 -6.58 19.09
C HIS A 253 10.00 -6.62 18.48
N CYS A 254 11.04 -6.58 19.33
CA CYS A 254 12.45 -6.62 18.90
C CYS A 254 12.98 -8.04 18.64
N ASP A 255 12.17 -9.08 18.86
CA ASP A 255 12.58 -10.46 18.66
C ASP A 255 12.36 -10.94 17.23
N PHE A 256 13.41 -11.53 16.65
CA PHE A 256 13.33 -12.11 15.31
C PHE A 256 12.56 -13.45 15.36
N LYS A 257 11.43 -13.50 14.62
CA LYS A 257 10.63 -14.74 14.45
C LYS A 257 11.28 -15.69 13.44
N THR A 258 12.55 -15.96 13.59
CA THR A 258 13.32 -16.93 12.79
C THR A 258 13.57 -18.19 13.60
N PRO A 259 13.85 -19.35 12.99
CA PRO A 259 14.15 -20.59 13.74
C PRO A 259 15.31 -20.46 14.74
N SER A 260 16.24 -19.55 14.48
CA SER A 260 17.40 -19.30 15.35
C SER A 260 17.20 -18.16 16.35
N GLY A 261 16.06 -17.41 16.27
CA GLY A 261 15.87 -16.18 17.04
C GLY A 261 16.85 -15.05 16.69
N LYS A 262 17.59 -15.18 15.58
CA LYS A 262 18.58 -14.20 15.11
C LYS A 262 18.20 -13.65 13.74
N PHE A 263 18.71 -12.47 13.40
CA PHE A 263 18.57 -11.93 12.06
C PHE A 263 19.18 -12.89 11.02
N MET A 264 18.44 -13.23 9.97
CA MET A 264 18.84 -14.20 8.96
C MET A 264 19.33 -13.49 7.70
N ILE A 265 20.64 -13.40 7.52
CA ILE A 265 21.25 -12.80 6.32
C ILE A 265 21.05 -13.72 5.11
N VAL A 266 21.38 -15.01 5.27
CA VAL A 266 21.25 -16.03 4.22
C VAL A 266 19.90 -16.73 4.36
N ASN A 267 19.04 -16.60 3.35
CA ASN A 267 17.75 -17.30 3.32
C ASN A 267 17.73 -18.33 2.19
N LYS A 268 17.91 -19.59 2.55
CA LYS A 268 17.98 -20.72 1.60
C LYS A 268 16.64 -21.02 0.88
N SER A 269 15.52 -20.45 1.33
CA SER A 269 14.23 -20.62 0.68
C SER A 269 14.03 -19.70 -0.53
N LEU A 270 14.92 -18.72 -0.71
CA LEU A 270 14.86 -17.79 -1.82
C LEU A 270 15.71 -18.26 -3.01
N LYS A 271 15.33 -17.85 -4.20
CA LYS A 271 16.10 -18.09 -5.44
C LYS A 271 17.53 -17.57 -5.29
N ASP A 272 17.70 -16.39 -4.70
CA ASP A 272 18.97 -15.76 -4.39
C ASP A 272 19.19 -15.73 -2.87
N PRO A 273 19.77 -16.80 -2.29
CA PRO A 273 19.90 -16.96 -0.84
C PRO A 273 20.76 -15.87 -0.19
N VAL A 274 21.84 -15.48 -0.85
CA VAL A 274 22.80 -14.47 -0.34
C VAL A 274 22.47 -13.12 -0.97
N PRO A 275 22.30 -12.05 -0.17
CA PRO A 275 22.10 -10.72 -0.71
C PRO A 275 23.30 -10.22 -1.51
N HIS A 276 23.05 -9.64 -2.67
CA HIS A 276 24.06 -9.09 -3.57
C HIS A 276 23.49 -7.91 -4.37
N TYR A 277 24.36 -7.12 -4.97
CA TYR A 277 23.93 -6.02 -5.83
C TYR A 277 23.33 -6.56 -7.14
N ILE A 278 22.17 -6.01 -7.50
CA ILE A 278 21.50 -6.23 -8.79
C ILE A 278 21.29 -4.84 -9.42
N PRO A 279 21.73 -4.61 -10.68
CA PRO A 279 21.41 -3.36 -11.38
C PRO A 279 19.88 -3.14 -11.44
N CYS A 280 19.44 -1.90 -11.33
CA CYS A 280 18.01 -1.58 -11.39
C CYS A 280 17.47 -1.40 -12.83
N TYR A 281 18.37 -1.25 -13.81
CA TYR A 281 18.03 -1.01 -15.21
C TYR A 281 18.71 -1.99 -16.13
N ASP A 282 18.06 -2.30 -17.24
CA ASP A 282 18.58 -3.14 -18.31
C ASP A 282 19.16 -2.34 -19.50
N GLY A 283 18.98 -1.01 -19.52
CA GLY A 283 19.51 -0.12 -20.55
C GLY A 283 18.72 -0.13 -21.88
N THR A 284 17.48 -0.57 -21.88
CA THR A 284 16.63 -0.63 -23.09
C THR A 284 16.36 0.74 -23.69
N TYR A 285 16.17 1.76 -22.83
CA TYR A 285 15.89 3.14 -23.24
C TYR A 285 16.98 4.10 -22.76
N PRO A 286 17.18 5.23 -23.46
CA PRO A 286 18.20 6.22 -23.08
C PRO A 286 17.88 6.96 -21.79
N PHE A 287 16.58 7.06 -21.43
CA PHE A 287 16.11 7.74 -20.23
C PHE A 287 15.33 6.81 -19.30
N HIS A 288 15.37 7.11 -18.01
CA HIS A 288 14.56 6.47 -17.00
C HIS A 288 13.55 7.46 -16.42
N LEU A 289 12.28 7.13 -16.53
CA LEU A 289 11.22 7.93 -15.94
C LEU A 289 11.15 7.69 -14.44
N ILE A 290 11.25 8.77 -13.67
CA ILE A 290 11.06 8.77 -12.22
C ILE A 290 9.76 9.54 -11.94
N SER A 291 8.74 8.87 -11.42
CA SER A 291 7.53 9.54 -10.96
C SER A 291 7.77 10.14 -9.57
N VAL A 292 7.65 11.46 -9.47
CA VAL A 292 7.79 12.19 -8.22
C VAL A 292 6.41 12.48 -7.65
N PRO A 293 6.15 12.18 -6.34
CA PRO A 293 4.87 12.55 -5.73
C PRO A 293 4.76 14.07 -5.64
N ASP A 294 3.55 14.57 -5.89
CA ASP A 294 3.20 15.96 -5.71
C ASP A 294 2.81 16.25 -4.25
N SER A 295 2.98 17.48 -3.79
CA SER A 295 2.65 17.88 -2.42
C SER A 295 1.17 18.16 -2.19
N HIS A 296 0.37 18.32 -3.25
CA HIS A 296 -1.05 18.68 -3.19
C HIS A 296 -1.97 17.48 -3.45
N THR A 297 -1.45 16.42 -4.07
CA THR A 297 -2.21 15.21 -4.40
C THR A 297 -1.44 13.97 -3.96
N LEU A 298 -2.17 12.92 -3.58
CA LEU A 298 -1.58 11.62 -3.23
C LEU A 298 -2.15 10.54 -4.18
N ASN A 299 -1.39 10.18 -5.20
CA ASN A 299 -1.87 9.38 -6.33
C ASN A 299 -3.12 10.03 -6.94
N SER A 300 -4.30 9.38 -6.90
CA SER A 300 -5.58 9.95 -7.33
C SER A 300 -6.41 10.58 -6.19
N ILE A 301 -5.90 10.60 -4.96
CA ILE A 301 -6.60 11.23 -3.82
C ILE A 301 -6.48 12.75 -3.94
N PHE A 302 -7.58 13.44 -3.66
CA PHE A 302 -7.77 14.89 -3.76
C PHE A 302 -7.87 15.47 -5.19
N LEU A 303 -7.95 14.63 -6.21
CA LEU A 303 -8.22 15.09 -7.58
C LEU A 303 -9.64 15.68 -7.75
N GLU A 304 -10.53 15.41 -6.80
CA GLU A 304 -11.90 15.95 -6.74
C GLU A 304 -11.96 17.34 -6.10
N ARG A 305 -10.81 17.92 -5.68
CA ARG A 305 -10.71 19.26 -5.12
C ARG A 305 -10.00 20.21 -6.07
N ASP A 306 -10.77 21.02 -6.78
CA ASP A 306 -10.25 21.97 -7.78
C ASP A 306 -9.10 22.81 -7.25
N SER A 307 -9.20 23.34 -6.02
CA SER A 307 -8.13 24.15 -5.42
C SER A 307 -6.80 23.42 -5.22
N LEU A 308 -6.81 22.10 -5.01
CA LEU A 308 -5.59 21.32 -4.89
C LEU A 308 -5.04 20.96 -6.27
N VAL A 309 -5.91 20.70 -7.24
CA VAL A 309 -5.54 20.45 -8.64
C VAL A 309 -4.93 21.70 -9.25
N GLU A 310 -5.52 22.88 -9.01
CA GLU A 310 -4.98 24.17 -9.46
C GLU A 310 -3.58 24.43 -8.86
N ASN A 311 -3.40 24.17 -7.56
CA ASN A 311 -2.11 24.35 -6.90
C ASN A 311 -1.03 23.38 -7.40
N ARG A 312 -1.40 22.19 -7.85
CA ARG A 312 -0.48 21.24 -8.48
C ARG A 312 0.06 21.78 -9.80
N GLY A 313 -0.75 22.53 -10.53
CA GLY A 313 -0.43 23.00 -11.86
C GLY A 313 -0.48 21.88 -12.93
N PRO A 314 -0.02 22.19 -14.15
CA PRO A 314 0.01 21.24 -15.26
C PRO A 314 1.04 20.13 -15.02
N MET A 315 0.82 19.00 -15.69
CA MET A 315 1.81 17.93 -15.75
C MET A 315 3.09 18.47 -16.43
N SER A 316 4.23 18.25 -15.80
CA SER A 316 5.53 18.70 -16.32
C SER A 316 6.57 17.59 -16.24
N LEU A 317 7.50 17.59 -17.20
CA LEU A 317 8.65 16.70 -17.25
C LEU A 317 9.91 17.50 -16.91
N LEU A 318 10.65 17.06 -15.90
CA LEU A 318 11.93 17.66 -15.54
C LEU A 318 13.06 16.91 -16.24
N LEU A 319 13.86 17.62 -17.04
CA LEU A 319 15.05 17.11 -17.71
C LEU A 319 16.30 17.78 -17.15
N HIS A 320 17.42 17.06 -17.18
CA HIS A 320 18.71 17.69 -16.92
C HIS A 320 18.99 18.73 -18.03
N PRO A 321 19.51 19.93 -17.71
CA PRO A 321 19.76 20.97 -18.72
C PRO A 321 20.62 20.52 -19.91
N GLN A 322 21.61 19.66 -19.67
CA GLN A 322 22.47 19.12 -20.73
C GLN A 322 21.67 18.19 -21.66
N ASP A 323 20.83 17.30 -21.09
CA ASP A 323 19.99 16.40 -21.89
C ASP A 323 18.98 17.19 -22.72
N GLY A 324 18.38 18.24 -22.14
CA GLY A 324 17.50 19.17 -22.86
C GLY A 324 18.21 19.86 -24.03
N ALA A 325 19.43 20.34 -23.79
CA ALA A 325 20.22 20.99 -24.85
C ALA A 325 20.61 20.02 -25.98
N GLU A 326 20.99 18.79 -25.66
CA GLU A 326 21.32 17.74 -26.62
C GLU A 326 20.10 17.34 -27.50
N LEU A 327 18.89 17.38 -26.91
CA LEU A 327 17.64 17.13 -27.61
C LEU A 327 17.05 18.35 -28.30
N GLY A 328 17.61 19.54 -28.08
CA GLY A 328 17.08 20.81 -28.63
C GLY A 328 15.80 21.29 -27.96
N ILE A 329 15.55 20.85 -26.70
CA ILE A 329 14.37 21.20 -25.88
C ILE A 329 14.71 22.39 -25.01
N GLN A 330 13.80 23.37 -24.94
CA GLN A 330 13.89 24.55 -24.09
C GLN A 330 12.87 24.45 -22.96
N ASP A 331 13.07 25.21 -21.87
CA ASP A 331 12.13 25.30 -20.79
C ASP A 331 10.77 25.83 -21.23
N GLY A 332 9.70 25.09 -20.91
CA GLY A 332 8.34 25.42 -21.36
C GLY A 332 7.91 24.77 -22.67
N ASP A 333 8.80 24.08 -23.37
CA ASP A 333 8.41 23.37 -24.60
C ASP A 333 7.49 22.17 -24.28
N PRO A 334 6.45 21.95 -25.12
CA PRO A 334 5.67 20.71 -25.02
C PRO A 334 6.53 19.54 -25.50
N VAL A 335 6.53 18.49 -24.68
CA VAL A 335 7.30 17.26 -24.95
C VAL A 335 6.42 16.03 -24.82
N THR A 336 6.79 14.97 -25.55
CA THR A 336 6.15 13.65 -25.43
C THR A 336 7.16 12.65 -24.92
N ALA A 337 6.85 11.99 -23.80
CA ALA A 337 7.60 10.83 -23.33
C ALA A 337 6.90 9.54 -23.78
N TRP A 338 7.66 8.60 -24.34
CA TRP A 338 7.08 7.38 -24.92
C TRP A 338 7.94 6.14 -24.69
N ASN A 339 7.29 4.99 -24.77
CA ASN A 339 7.92 3.68 -24.83
C ASN A 339 7.06 2.73 -25.69
N ASP A 340 7.40 1.43 -25.71
CA ASP A 340 6.66 0.43 -26.53
C ASP A 340 5.20 0.21 -26.08
N LEU A 341 4.80 0.72 -24.91
CA LEU A 341 3.47 0.50 -24.34
C LEU A 341 2.56 1.74 -24.48
N ALA A 342 3.10 2.94 -24.36
CA ALA A 342 2.32 4.17 -24.29
C ALA A 342 3.17 5.41 -24.57
N GLU A 343 2.48 6.52 -24.81
CA GLU A 343 3.02 7.88 -24.86
C GLU A 343 2.23 8.82 -23.95
N VAL A 344 2.88 9.85 -23.44
CA VAL A 344 2.30 10.86 -22.58
C VAL A 344 2.95 12.23 -22.83
#